data_e740b4acf9fd001af6335ff9eb5d5fba
#
_entry.id   e740b4acf9fd001af6335ff9eb5d5fba
#
_cell.length_a   1.000
_cell.length_b   1.000
_cell.length_c   1.000
_cell.angle_alpha   90.00
_cell.angle_beta   90.00
_cell.angle_gamma   90.00
#
_symmetry.space_group_name_H-M   'P 1'
#
loop_
_entity.id
_entity.type
_entity.pdbx_description
1 polymer ?
#
loop_
_entity_poly.entity_id
_entity_poly.type
_entity_poly.pdbx_seq_one_letter_code
_entity_poly.pdbx_strand_id
1 'polypeptide(L)'
;MKKLEALEVQNFQGFFDPGEEKGGILVEQKKLVYGGALAGLSLAVSLLIHFPLIPQAPFLLYDPGDIPILVAGFKFGPELGLLLTAVVAVLFALITGQGGPWGVLMHFLATGSYVVVAGFIYQRRRTQNGAIASLIIAPLFMTAIMTGANLLVTPLYMGVEREIVKGMLLPAIIPFNLLKGVINGAITLLVYKRISNFIEEPLYERRKAATRVRS
;
A
#
# COMPACT_ATOMS: atom_id res chain seq x y z
N MET A 1 -4.37 -12.18 29.98
CA MET A 1 -4.79 -11.21 28.97
C MET A 1 -3.79 -10.08 28.81
N LYS A 2 -3.53 -9.22 29.80
CA LYS A 2 -2.57 -8.09 29.69
C LYS A 2 -1.14 -8.45 29.27
N LYS A 3 -0.66 -9.66 29.61
CA LYS A 3 0.69 -10.13 29.26
C LYS A 3 0.78 -10.58 27.78
N LEU A 4 -0.32 -11.07 27.21
CA LEU A 4 -0.44 -11.42 25.79
C LEU A 4 -0.55 -10.15 24.93
N GLU A 5 -1.34 -9.16 25.36
CA GLU A 5 -1.43 -7.87 24.70
C GLU A 5 -0.08 -7.11 24.70
N ALA A 6 0.66 -7.17 25.83
CA ALA A 6 1.99 -6.55 25.90
C ALA A 6 3.00 -7.26 25.00
N LEU A 7 2.93 -8.59 24.87
CA LEU A 7 3.76 -9.37 23.94
C LEU A 7 3.38 -9.09 22.48
N GLU A 8 2.08 -8.96 22.15
CA GLU A 8 1.63 -8.58 20.80
C GLU A 8 2.10 -7.17 20.42
N VAL A 9 2.03 -6.22 21.35
CA VAL A 9 2.51 -4.84 21.11
C VAL A 9 4.03 -4.81 20.97
N GLN A 10 4.77 -5.56 21.77
CA GLN A 10 6.22 -5.63 21.72
C GLN A 10 6.70 -6.34 20.44
N ASN A 11 6.03 -7.41 20.02
CA ASN A 11 6.28 -8.08 18.75
C ASN A 11 5.98 -7.18 17.56
N PHE A 12 4.87 -6.42 17.61
CA PHE A 12 4.50 -5.49 16.57
C PHE A 12 5.50 -4.33 16.42
N GLN A 13 6.06 -3.84 17.53
CA GLN A 13 7.13 -2.84 17.50
C GLN A 13 8.47 -3.41 17.02
N GLY A 14 8.81 -4.65 17.41
CA GLY A 14 10.06 -5.31 17.03
C GLY A 14 10.18 -5.55 15.51
N PHE A 15 9.07 -5.76 14.82
CA PHE A 15 9.05 -5.93 13.36
C PHE A 15 9.48 -4.66 12.61
N PHE A 16 9.26 -3.49 13.19
CA PHE A 16 9.54 -2.19 12.58
C PHE A 16 10.75 -1.46 13.14
N ASP A 17 11.32 -1.97 14.23
CA ASP A 17 12.57 -1.45 14.73
C ASP A 17 13.71 -2.08 13.87
N PRO A 18 14.31 -1.32 12.93
CA PRO A 18 15.57 -1.73 12.34
C PRO A 18 16.59 -1.57 13.46
N GLY A 19 16.71 -2.59 14.34
CA GLY A 19 17.66 -2.56 15.43
C GLY A 19 18.93 -1.87 14.96
N GLU A 20 19.55 -1.02 15.79
CA GLU A 20 20.79 -0.29 15.55
C GLU A 20 21.90 -1.22 15.01
N GLU A 21 21.76 -1.71 13.79
CA GLU A 21 22.85 -2.31 13.04
C GLU A 21 23.70 -1.16 12.52
N LYS A 22 24.86 -1.00 13.14
CA LYS A 22 25.98 -0.16 12.70
C LYS A 22 26.35 -0.51 11.23
N GLY A 23 25.71 0.15 10.27
CA GLY A 23 25.99 -0.07 8.86
C GLY A 23 24.90 0.52 7.96
N GLY A 24 24.86 1.84 7.75
CA GLY A 24 23.88 2.51 6.89
C GLY A 24 23.73 1.86 5.50
N ILE A 25 24.80 1.30 4.96
CA ILE A 25 24.85 0.63 3.65
C ILE A 25 24.01 -0.67 3.66
N LEU A 26 24.07 -1.47 4.72
CA LEU A 26 23.32 -2.75 4.81
C LEU A 26 21.81 -2.51 4.98
N VAL A 27 21.42 -1.45 5.66
CA VAL A 27 20.00 -1.09 5.83
C VAL A 27 19.41 -0.63 4.50
N GLU A 28 20.17 0.14 3.73
CA GLU A 28 19.74 0.66 2.42
C GLU A 28 19.63 -0.46 1.38
N GLN A 29 20.59 -1.39 1.37
CA GLN A 29 20.54 -2.60 0.52
C GLN A 29 19.33 -3.49 0.85
N LYS A 30 19.04 -3.71 2.15
CA LYS A 30 17.85 -4.48 2.56
C LYS A 30 16.55 -3.79 2.10
N LYS A 31 16.44 -2.47 2.23
CA LYS A 31 15.28 -1.72 1.73
C LYS A 31 15.09 -1.89 0.23
N LEU A 32 16.17 -1.86 -0.54
CA LEU A 32 16.13 -2.00 -1.99
C LEU A 32 15.68 -3.42 -2.41
N VAL A 33 16.24 -4.46 -1.79
CA VAL A 33 15.88 -5.86 -2.08
C VAL A 33 14.43 -6.16 -1.71
N TYR A 34 14.00 -5.81 -0.51
CA TYR A 34 12.62 -6.01 -0.09
C TYR A 34 11.64 -5.14 -0.88
N GLY A 35 12.02 -3.89 -1.17
CA GLY A 35 11.25 -3.00 -2.02
C GLY A 35 11.04 -3.58 -3.42
N GLY A 36 12.12 -4.06 -4.06
CA GLY A 36 12.05 -4.72 -5.36
C GLY A 36 11.16 -5.97 -5.36
N ALA A 37 11.27 -6.82 -4.32
CA ALA A 37 10.40 -7.99 -4.17
C ALA A 37 8.92 -7.60 -4.01
N LEU A 38 8.63 -6.57 -3.21
CA LEU A 38 7.26 -6.07 -3.02
C LEU A 38 6.71 -5.40 -4.28
N ALA A 39 7.54 -4.67 -5.04
CA ALA A 39 7.14 -4.13 -6.34
C ALA A 39 6.83 -5.24 -7.35
N GLY A 40 7.69 -6.26 -7.43
CA GLY A 40 7.44 -7.44 -8.26
C GLY A 40 6.15 -8.17 -7.89
N LEU A 41 5.90 -8.36 -6.59
CA LEU A 41 4.67 -8.96 -6.09
C LEU A 41 3.45 -8.08 -6.42
N SER A 42 3.54 -6.76 -6.21
CA SER A 42 2.49 -5.81 -6.56
C SER A 42 2.12 -5.90 -8.04
N LEU A 43 3.12 -5.85 -8.92
CA LEU A 43 2.94 -5.96 -10.35
C LEU A 43 2.31 -7.31 -10.75
N ALA A 44 2.83 -8.42 -10.22
CA ALA A 44 2.31 -9.74 -10.50
C ALA A 44 0.84 -9.89 -10.10
N VAL A 45 0.49 -9.43 -8.90
CA VAL A 45 -0.90 -9.49 -8.40
C VAL A 45 -1.81 -8.59 -9.22
N SER A 46 -1.38 -7.38 -9.60
CA SER A 46 -2.15 -6.48 -10.47
C SER A 46 -2.36 -7.07 -11.88
N LEU A 47 -1.36 -7.77 -12.43
CA LEU A 47 -1.48 -8.41 -13.74
C LEU A 47 -2.43 -9.61 -13.72
N LEU A 48 -2.46 -10.37 -12.64
CA LEU A 48 -3.30 -11.56 -12.49
C LEU A 48 -4.74 -11.23 -12.10
N ILE A 49 -4.93 -10.19 -11.30
CA ILE A 49 -6.22 -9.83 -10.70
C ILE A 49 -6.51 -8.37 -10.97
N HIS A 50 -7.24 -8.09 -12.03
CA HIS A 50 -7.81 -6.77 -12.30
C HIS A 50 -9.14 -6.92 -13.01
N PHE A 51 -10.15 -6.22 -12.50
CA PHE A 51 -11.50 -6.27 -13.05
C PHE A 51 -12.29 -5.01 -12.68
N PRO A 52 -13.31 -4.63 -13.48
CA PRO A 52 -14.19 -3.52 -13.13
C PRO A 52 -15.06 -3.88 -11.93
N LEU A 53 -14.91 -3.12 -10.83
CA LEU A 53 -15.71 -3.31 -9.62
C LEU A 53 -17.13 -2.79 -9.77
N ILE A 54 -17.30 -1.75 -10.60
CA ILE A 54 -18.59 -1.10 -10.91
C ILE A 54 -18.85 -1.27 -12.41
N PRO A 55 -19.83 -2.11 -12.81
CA PRO A 55 -20.10 -2.40 -14.21
C PRO A 55 -20.41 -1.17 -15.07
N GLN A 56 -21.02 -0.14 -14.48
CA GLN A 56 -21.37 1.12 -15.13
C GLN A 56 -20.15 2.02 -15.44
N ALA A 57 -18.99 1.71 -14.84
CA ALA A 57 -17.74 2.42 -15.02
C ALA A 57 -16.58 1.46 -15.29
N PRO A 58 -16.55 0.76 -16.45
CA PRO A 58 -15.60 -0.31 -16.74
C PRO A 58 -14.14 0.14 -16.81
N PHE A 59 -13.89 1.45 -16.90
CA PHE A 59 -12.55 2.04 -16.85
C PHE A 59 -12.00 2.12 -15.40
N LEU A 60 -12.82 1.93 -14.38
CA LEU A 60 -12.41 1.88 -12.98
C LEU A 60 -12.06 0.44 -12.60
N LEU A 61 -10.81 0.08 -12.81
CA LEU A 61 -10.32 -1.28 -12.52
C LEU A 61 -9.86 -1.39 -11.06
N TYR A 62 -10.43 -2.36 -10.37
CA TYR A 62 -9.91 -2.81 -9.08
C TYR A 62 -8.74 -3.76 -9.32
N ASP A 63 -7.68 -3.57 -8.55
CA ASP A 63 -6.57 -4.49 -8.42
C ASP A 63 -6.05 -4.50 -6.97
N PRO A 64 -5.56 -5.64 -6.47
CA PRO A 64 -4.98 -5.74 -5.13
C PRO A 64 -3.49 -5.42 -5.07
N GLY A 65 -2.89 -4.89 -6.12
CA GLY A 65 -1.47 -4.52 -6.18
C GLY A 65 -1.08 -3.41 -5.21
N ASP A 66 -2.03 -2.60 -4.72
CA ASP A 66 -1.77 -1.62 -3.68
C ASP A 66 -1.33 -2.26 -2.35
N ILE A 67 -1.71 -3.53 -2.09
CA ILE A 67 -1.44 -4.20 -0.81
C ILE A 67 0.06 -4.35 -0.54
N PRO A 68 0.90 -4.91 -1.43
CA PRO A 68 2.34 -4.95 -1.22
C PRO A 68 2.98 -3.56 -1.09
N ILE A 69 2.46 -2.56 -1.80
CA ILE A 69 2.95 -1.18 -1.73
C ILE A 69 2.63 -0.55 -0.37
N LEU A 70 1.43 -0.78 0.17
CA LEU A 70 1.04 -0.33 1.52
C LEU A 70 1.93 -0.99 2.59
N VAL A 71 2.20 -2.30 2.46
CA VAL A 71 3.14 -3.00 3.35
C VAL A 71 4.53 -2.37 3.29
N ALA A 72 5.02 -2.02 2.09
CA ALA A 72 6.30 -1.32 1.93
C ALA A 72 6.28 0.07 2.60
N GLY A 73 5.20 0.84 2.39
CA GLY A 73 5.00 2.15 3.02
C GLY A 73 4.98 2.09 4.54
N PHE A 74 4.37 1.06 5.11
CA PHE A 74 4.38 0.83 6.55
C PHE A 74 5.76 0.46 7.07
N LYS A 75 6.43 -0.49 6.41
CA LYS A 75 7.71 -1.02 6.86
C LYS A 75 8.87 -0.06 6.66
N PHE A 76 8.97 0.53 5.48
CA PHE A 76 10.14 1.29 5.05
C PHE A 76 9.89 2.79 4.92
N GLY A 77 8.63 3.21 5.02
CA GLY A 77 8.23 4.60 4.94
C GLY A 77 7.49 4.99 3.67
N PRO A 78 6.75 6.12 3.72
CA PRO A 78 5.93 6.59 2.62
C PRO A 78 6.74 6.89 1.36
N GLU A 79 8.00 7.30 1.51
CA GLU A 79 8.89 7.62 0.38
C GLU A 79 9.17 6.40 -0.49
N LEU A 80 9.54 5.26 0.13
CA LEU A 80 9.73 4.03 -0.62
C LEU A 80 8.41 3.55 -1.23
N GLY A 81 7.32 3.61 -0.48
CA GLY A 81 5.99 3.26 -1.00
C GLY A 81 5.61 4.08 -2.23
N LEU A 82 5.87 5.39 -2.21
CA LEU A 82 5.63 6.28 -3.35
C LEU A 82 6.52 5.94 -4.55
N LEU A 83 7.80 5.65 -4.32
CA LEU A 83 8.72 5.20 -5.37
C LEU A 83 8.24 3.89 -6.01
N LEU A 84 7.85 2.91 -5.20
CA LEU A 84 7.31 1.63 -5.71
C LEU A 84 6.01 1.84 -6.50
N THR A 85 5.14 2.76 -6.05
CA THR A 85 3.94 3.13 -6.79
C THR A 85 4.27 3.64 -8.19
N ALA A 86 5.26 4.54 -8.30
CA ALA A 86 5.68 5.07 -9.59
C ALA A 86 6.22 3.95 -10.51
N VAL A 87 7.09 3.10 -9.99
CA VAL A 87 7.66 1.98 -10.75
C VAL A 87 6.57 1.02 -11.22
N VAL A 88 5.69 0.59 -10.32
CA VAL A 88 4.61 -0.36 -10.65
C VAL A 88 3.62 0.24 -11.64
N ALA A 89 3.23 1.51 -11.48
CA ALA A 89 2.32 2.19 -12.40
C ALA A 89 2.87 2.23 -13.83
N VAL A 90 4.16 2.57 -13.97
CA VAL A 90 4.82 2.61 -15.29
C VAL A 90 4.93 1.20 -15.89
N LEU A 91 5.40 0.22 -15.12
CA LEU A 91 5.56 -1.15 -15.61
C LEU A 91 4.22 -1.79 -15.97
N PHE A 92 3.18 -1.58 -15.16
CA PHE A 92 1.84 -2.08 -15.45
C PHE A 92 1.30 -1.51 -16.77
N ALA A 93 1.42 -0.20 -16.98
CA ALA A 93 0.97 0.44 -18.22
C ALA A 93 1.77 -0.03 -19.45
N LEU A 94 3.08 -0.22 -19.32
CA LEU A 94 3.93 -0.73 -20.40
C LEU A 94 3.60 -2.18 -20.78
N ILE A 95 3.29 -3.03 -19.81
CA ILE A 95 2.98 -4.44 -20.04
C ILE A 95 1.56 -4.62 -20.59
N THR A 96 0.58 -3.91 -20.02
CA THR A 96 -0.84 -4.10 -20.35
C THR A 96 -1.32 -3.18 -21.48
N GLY A 97 -0.64 -2.08 -21.73
CA GLY A 97 -1.11 -1.00 -22.60
C GLY A 97 -2.31 -0.23 -22.05
N GLN A 98 -2.80 -0.56 -20.83
CA GLN A 98 -4.02 0.02 -20.28
C GLN A 98 -3.82 1.46 -19.84
N GLY A 99 -4.71 2.34 -20.29
CA GLY A 99 -4.73 3.75 -19.89
C GLY A 99 -3.57 4.60 -20.38
N GLY A 100 -2.50 4.01 -20.89
CA GLY A 100 -1.31 4.72 -21.34
C GLY A 100 -0.75 5.68 -20.27
N PRO A 101 -0.28 6.89 -20.66
CA PRO A 101 0.24 7.88 -19.71
C PRO A 101 -0.81 8.36 -18.69
N TRP A 102 -2.07 8.42 -19.09
CA TRP A 102 -3.18 8.81 -18.20
C TRP A 102 -3.44 7.75 -17.13
N GLY A 103 -3.34 6.45 -17.50
CA GLY A 103 -3.43 5.34 -16.54
C GLY A 103 -2.30 5.38 -15.51
N VAL A 104 -1.06 5.64 -15.95
CA VAL A 104 0.10 5.83 -15.05
C VAL A 104 -0.17 6.96 -14.06
N LEU A 105 -0.61 8.13 -14.55
CA LEU A 105 -0.90 9.30 -13.73
C LEU A 105 -2.01 8.99 -12.70
N MET A 106 -3.11 8.40 -13.15
CA MET A 106 -4.25 8.09 -12.28
C MET A 106 -3.90 7.04 -11.22
N HIS A 107 -3.16 6.00 -11.59
CA HIS A 107 -2.67 4.99 -10.64
C HIS A 107 -1.70 5.62 -9.63
N PHE A 108 -0.76 6.44 -10.10
CA PHE A 108 0.18 7.14 -9.23
C PHE A 108 -0.52 8.07 -8.23
N LEU A 109 -1.53 8.83 -8.69
CA LEU A 109 -2.32 9.70 -7.80
C LEU A 109 -3.14 8.89 -6.79
N ALA A 110 -3.78 7.81 -7.22
CA ALA A 110 -4.58 6.97 -6.34
C ALA A 110 -3.72 6.26 -5.28
N THR A 111 -2.88 5.34 -5.71
CA THR A 111 -2.05 4.52 -4.81
C THR A 111 -1.01 5.37 -4.09
N GLY A 112 -0.41 6.37 -4.77
CA GLY A 112 0.56 7.29 -4.16
C GLY A 112 -0.03 8.09 -3.02
N SER A 113 -1.19 8.72 -3.20
CA SER A 113 -1.86 9.44 -2.11
C SER A 113 -2.25 8.52 -0.96
N TYR A 114 -2.72 7.31 -1.27
CA TYR A 114 -3.06 6.31 -0.27
C TYR A 114 -1.84 5.92 0.57
N VAL A 115 -0.75 5.48 -0.07
CA VAL A 115 0.44 4.99 0.63
C VAL A 115 1.16 6.09 1.41
N VAL A 116 1.19 7.32 0.87
CA VAL A 116 1.81 8.45 1.57
C VAL A 116 1.07 8.77 2.85
N VAL A 117 -0.25 8.92 2.79
CA VAL A 117 -1.05 9.25 3.98
C VAL A 117 -1.04 8.09 4.98
N ALA A 118 -1.23 6.85 4.51
CA ALA A 118 -1.23 5.67 5.36
C ALA A 118 0.14 5.48 6.04
N GLY A 119 1.22 5.55 5.28
CA GLY A 119 2.59 5.43 5.79
C GLY A 119 2.96 6.53 6.78
N PHE A 120 2.59 7.77 6.48
CA PHE A 120 2.88 8.92 7.35
C PHE A 120 2.15 8.82 8.71
N ILE A 121 0.86 8.49 8.70
CA ILE A 121 0.10 8.30 9.95
C ILE A 121 0.68 7.14 10.74
N TYR A 122 0.94 6.03 10.07
CA TYR A 122 1.47 4.83 10.71
C TYR A 122 2.87 5.05 11.30
N GLN A 123 3.77 5.73 10.60
CA GLN A 123 5.11 6.02 11.14
C GLN A 123 5.10 6.89 12.40
N ARG A 124 4.09 7.76 12.55
CA ARG A 124 3.92 8.56 13.77
C ARG A 124 3.35 7.78 14.94
N ARG A 125 2.58 6.74 14.66
CA ARG A 125 1.92 5.89 15.66
C ARG A 125 2.07 4.43 15.26
N ARG A 126 3.26 3.85 15.48
CA ARG A 126 3.59 2.45 15.17
C ARG A 126 2.90 1.48 16.13
N THR A 127 1.57 1.52 16.13
CA THR A 127 0.70 0.67 16.95
C THR A 127 -0.39 0.07 16.06
N GLN A 128 -1.05 -0.99 16.54
CA GLN A 128 -2.17 -1.58 15.82
C GLN A 128 -3.29 -0.54 15.58
N ASN A 129 -3.60 0.28 16.58
CA ASN A 129 -4.58 1.37 16.42
C ASN A 129 -4.13 2.43 15.42
N GLY A 130 -2.81 2.71 15.35
CA GLY A 130 -2.23 3.58 14.34
C GLY A 130 -2.37 3.02 12.92
N ALA A 131 -2.16 1.71 12.74
CA ALA A 131 -2.38 1.04 11.47
C ALA A 131 -3.87 1.09 11.06
N ILE A 132 -4.79 0.78 11.97
CA ILE A 132 -6.23 0.86 11.71
C ILE A 132 -6.64 2.28 11.34
N ALA A 133 -6.22 3.28 12.12
CA ALA A 133 -6.52 4.68 11.85
C ALA A 133 -5.98 5.13 10.47
N SER A 134 -4.76 4.72 10.12
CA SER A 134 -4.17 5.05 8.82
C SER A 134 -4.96 4.45 7.66
N LEU A 135 -5.42 3.21 7.80
CA LEU A 135 -6.18 2.50 6.76
C LEU A 135 -7.67 2.92 6.69
N ILE A 136 -8.14 3.73 7.63
CA ILE A 136 -9.45 4.40 7.55
C ILE A 136 -9.31 5.79 6.93
N ILE A 137 -8.32 6.57 7.37
CA ILE A 137 -8.15 7.96 6.94
C ILE A 137 -7.60 8.06 5.52
N ALA A 138 -6.62 7.21 5.17
CA ALA A 138 -5.96 7.29 3.87
C ALA A 138 -6.89 7.01 2.67
N PRO A 139 -7.84 6.05 2.70
CA PRO A 139 -8.83 5.89 1.64
C PRO A 139 -9.72 7.11 1.43
N LEU A 140 -10.09 7.80 2.50
CA LEU A 140 -10.89 9.03 2.40
C LEU A 140 -10.10 10.12 1.68
N PHE A 141 -8.83 10.29 2.04
CA PHE A 141 -7.95 11.25 1.38
C PHE A 141 -7.69 10.89 -0.10
N MET A 142 -7.41 9.62 -0.38
CA MET A 142 -7.28 9.10 -1.74
C MET A 142 -8.54 9.39 -2.55
N THR A 143 -9.72 9.13 -1.99
CA THR A 143 -11.00 9.38 -2.67
C THR A 143 -11.19 10.86 -3.00
N ALA A 144 -10.82 11.76 -2.08
CA ALA A 144 -10.89 13.21 -2.33
C ALA A 144 -9.94 13.62 -3.47
N ILE A 145 -8.70 13.15 -3.46
CA ILE A 145 -7.73 13.39 -4.55
C ILE A 145 -8.27 12.83 -5.88
N MET A 146 -8.78 11.59 -5.88
CA MET A 146 -9.28 10.95 -7.09
C MET A 146 -10.57 11.58 -7.62
N THR A 147 -11.38 12.17 -6.76
CA THR A 147 -12.55 12.96 -7.18
C THR A 147 -12.10 14.16 -8.01
N GLY A 148 -11.11 14.92 -7.54
CA GLY A 148 -10.52 16.02 -8.28
C GLY A 148 -9.80 15.59 -9.55
N ALA A 149 -8.98 14.54 -9.45
CA ALA A 149 -8.23 14.01 -10.58
C ALA A 149 -9.15 13.51 -11.72
N ASN A 150 -10.24 12.81 -11.39
CA ASN A 150 -11.20 12.36 -12.40
C ASN A 150 -11.90 13.54 -13.09
N LEU A 151 -12.22 14.61 -12.39
CA LEU A 151 -12.81 15.80 -13.01
C LEU A 151 -11.89 16.50 -13.99
N LEU A 152 -10.59 16.36 -13.84
CA LEU A 152 -9.59 17.01 -14.69
C LEU A 152 -9.06 16.07 -15.79
N VAL A 153 -8.73 14.84 -15.43
CA VAL A 153 -8.02 13.89 -16.30
C VAL A 153 -8.98 13.03 -17.12
N THR A 154 -10.07 12.53 -16.51
CA THR A 154 -10.99 11.62 -17.20
C THR A 154 -11.65 12.23 -18.45
N PRO A 155 -12.06 13.52 -18.48
CA PRO A 155 -12.56 14.15 -19.69
C PRO A 155 -11.54 14.14 -20.82
N LEU A 156 -10.25 14.38 -20.52
CA LEU A 156 -9.16 14.37 -21.51
C LEU A 156 -8.87 12.96 -22.03
N TYR A 157 -8.87 11.98 -21.12
CA TYR A 157 -8.61 10.58 -21.45
C TYR A 157 -9.75 9.95 -22.28
N MET A 158 -11.00 10.20 -21.89
CA MET A 158 -12.18 9.61 -22.54
C MET A 158 -12.72 10.44 -23.68
N GLY A 159 -12.29 11.69 -23.88
CA GLY A 159 -12.84 12.59 -24.87
C GLY A 159 -14.30 12.98 -24.61
N VAL A 160 -14.72 13.05 -23.35
CA VAL A 160 -16.10 13.36 -22.95
C VAL A 160 -16.17 14.71 -22.23
N GLU A 161 -17.38 15.29 -22.19
CA GLU A 161 -17.61 16.54 -21.46
C GLU A 161 -17.44 16.32 -19.94
N ARG A 162 -16.94 17.35 -19.25
CA ARG A 162 -16.76 17.31 -17.79
C ARG A 162 -18.06 17.06 -17.05
N GLU A 163 -19.19 17.51 -17.57
CA GLU A 163 -20.53 17.29 -16.96
C GLU A 163 -20.89 15.80 -16.88
N ILE A 164 -20.49 15.01 -17.90
CA ILE A 164 -20.66 13.54 -17.87
C ILE A 164 -19.88 12.95 -16.70
N VAL A 165 -18.62 13.35 -16.53
CA VAL A 165 -17.78 12.87 -15.44
C VAL A 165 -18.31 13.32 -14.07
N LYS A 166 -18.85 14.54 -13.95
CA LYS A 166 -19.53 15.00 -12.74
C LYS A 166 -20.71 14.10 -12.38
N GLY A 167 -21.51 13.70 -13.37
CA GLY A 167 -22.62 12.77 -13.19
C GLY A 167 -22.17 11.38 -12.69
N MET A 168 -20.91 10.99 -12.95
CA MET A 168 -20.34 9.70 -12.51
C MET A 168 -19.70 9.76 -11.12
N LEU A 169 -19.49 10.92 -10.52
CA LEU A 169 -18.80 11.04 -9.23
C LEU A 169 -19.50 10.24 -8.14
N LEU A 170 -20.77 10.53 -7.89
CA LEU A 170 -21.53 9.90 -6.80
C LEU A 170 -21.88 8.43 -7.07
N PRO A 171 -22.34 8.03 -8.28
CA PRO A 171 -22.73 6.65 -8.51
C PRO A 171 -21.55 5.69 -8.76
N ALA A 172 -20.36 6.19 -9.15
CA ALA A 172 -19.26 5.33 -9.54
C ALA A 172 -17.91 5.71 -8.93
N ILE A 173 -17.41 6.92 -9.18
CA ILE A 173 -16.01 7.28 -8.88
C ILE A 173 -15.74 7.29 -7.37
N ILE A 174 -16.58 7.92 -6.58
CA ILE A 174 -16.43 7.98 -5.12
C ILE A 174 -16.60 6.60 -4.48
N PRO A 175 -17.70 5.85 -4.76
CA PRO A 175 -17.85 4.50 -4.22
C PRO A 175 -16.72 3.55 -4.60
N PHE A 176 -16.24 3.61 -5.85
CA PHE A 176 -15.13 2.79 -6.30
C PHE A 176 -13.86 3.03 -5.48
N ASN A 177 -13.44 4.28 -5.34
CA ASN A 177 -12.22 4.60 -4.61
C ASN A 177 -12.32 4.26 -3.12
N LEU A 178 -13.47 4.48 -2.50
CA LEU A 178 -13.71 4.06 -1.12
C LEU A 178 -13.65 2.54 -0.97
N LEU A 179 -14.35 1.79 -1.84
CA LEU A 179 -14.34 0.33 -1.81
C LEU A 179 -12.94 -0.22 -2.05
N LYS A 180 -12.24 0.24 -3.09
CA LYS A 180 -10.85 -0.16 -3.38
C LYS A 180 -9.96 0.09 -2.16
N GLY A 181 -10.03 1.28 -1.58
CA GLY A 181 -9.23 1.64 -0.42
C GLY A 181 -9.54 0.80 0.82
N VAL A 182 -10.83 0.57 1.12
CA VAL A 182 -11.25 -0.25 2.26
C VAL A 182 -10.85 -1.72 2.07
N ILE A 183 -11.08 -2.30 0.90
CA ILE A 183 -10.74 -3.70 0.62
C ILE A 183 -9.22 -3.89 0.72
N ASN A 184 -8.42 -3.06 0.01
CA ASN A 184 -6.96 -3.17 0.04
C ASN A 184 -6.41 -2.89 1.45
N GLY A 185 -7.00 -1.95 2.19
CA GLY A 185 -6.63 -1.67 3.57
C GLY A 185 -6.92 -2.84 4.50
N ALA A 186 -8.11 -3.44 4.43
CA ALA A 186 -8.48 -4.59 5.24
C ALA A 186 -7.55 -5.80 4.97
N ILE A 187 -7.28 -6.08 3.70
CA ILE A 187 -6.35 -7.16 3.34
C ILE A 187 -4.93 -6.83 3.80
N THR A 188 -4.48 -5.58 3.64
CA THR A 188 -3.18 -5.14 4.14
C THR A 188 -3.05 -5.39 5.65
N LEU A 189 -4.06 -5.05 6.43
CA LEU A 189 -4.03 -5.26 7.89
C LEU A 189 -3.92 -6.75 8.25
N LEU A 190 -4.66 -7.62 7.54
CA LEU A 190 -4.62 -9.07 7.76
C LEU A 190 -3.28 -9.69 7.37
N VAL A 191 -2.78 -9.33 6.19
CA VAL A 191 -1.49 -9.81 5.66
C VAL A 191 -0.34 -9.32 6.54
N TYR A 192 -0.38 -8.05 6.91
CA TYR A 192 0.62 -7.42 7.74
C TYR A 192 0.74 -8.11 9.11
N LYS A 193 -0.39 -8.38 9.77
CA LYS A 193 -0.43 -9.09 11.05
C LYS A 193 0.16 -10.51 10.95
N ARG A 194 -0.10 -11.23 9.84
CA ARG A 194 0.46 -12.58 9.64
C ARG A 194 1.95 -12.57 9.30
N ILE A 195 2.39 -11.67 8.44
CA ILE A 195 3.80 -11.56 8.06
C ILE A 195 4.66 -11.14 9.26
N SER A 196 4.18 -10.23 10.10
CA SER A 196 4.82 -9.84 11.35
C SER A 196 5.13 -11.06 12.21
N ASN A 197 4.13 -11.87 12.50
CA ASN A 197 4.28 -13.06 13.35
C ASN A 197 5.23 -14.11 12.73
N PHE A 198 5.25 -14.25 11.41
CA PHE A 198 6.05 -15.26 10.71
C PHE A 198 7.55 -14.92 10.61
N ILE A 199 7.90 -13.63 10.56
CA ILE A 199 9.31 -13.19 10.44
C ILE A 199 9.99 -13.10 11.81
N GLU A 200 9.26 -12.86 12.89
CA GLU A 200 9.82 -12.72 14.22
C GLU A 200 10.20 -14.06 14.88
N GLU A 201 9.45 -15.11 14.64
CA GLU A 201 9.70 -16.43 15.23
C GLU A 201 11.11 -16.97 14.93
N PRO A 202 11.61 -16.96 13.68
CA PRO A 202 12.97 -17.41 13.38
C PRO A 202 14.08 -16.53 13.96
N LEU A 203 13.85 -15.23 14.09
CA LEU A 203 14.84 -14.29 14.64
C LEU A 203 14.93 -14.39 16.16
N TYR A 204 13.82 -14.59 16.84
CA TYR A 204 13.77 -14.82 18.28
C TYR A 204 14.49 -16.11 18.66
N GLU A 205 14.24 -17.22 17.97
CA GLU A 205 14.90 -18.50 18.21
C GLU A 205 16.41 -18.42 17.94
N ARG A 206 16.84 -17.71 16.90
CA ARG A 206 18.27 -17.46 16.62
C ARG A 206 18.94 -16.63 17.72
N ARG A 207 18.28 -15.58 18.22
CA ARG A 207 18.79 -14.79 19.36
C ARG A 207 18.90 -15.64 20.63
N LYS A 208 17.89 -16.44 20.93
CA LYS A 208 17.88 -17.34 22.10
C LYS A 208 18.95 -18.43 22.02
N ALA A 209 19.18 -18.99 20.83
CA ALA A 209 20.27 -19.93 20.58
C ALA A 209 21.66 -19.28 20.75
N ALA A 210 21.85 -18.06 20.24
CA ALA A 210 23.12 -17.33 20.37
C ALA A 210 23.42 -16.92 21.81
N THR A 211 22.39 -16.64 22.63
CA THR A 211 22.55 -16.32 24.05
C THR A 211 22.89 -17.57 24.85
N ARG A 212 22.37 -18.77 24.51
CA ARG A 212 22.69 -20.05 25.16
C ARG A 212 24.11 -20.54 24.89
N VAL A 213 24.71 -20.13 23.77
CA VAL A 213 26.11 -20.51 23.45
C VAL A 213 27.14 -19.63 24.20
N ARG A 214 26.70 -18.48 24.73
CA ARG A 214 27.56 -17.54 25.48
C ARG A 214 27.47 -17.67 26.98
N SER A 215 26.58 -18.50 27.51
CA SER A 215 26.46 -18.86 28.91
C SER A 215 27.08 -20.23 29.22
#